data_606d00949bd1b0f8573dd02e732320ef
#
_entry.id   606d00949bd1b0f8573dd02e732320ef
#
_cell.length_a   1.000
_cell.length_b   1.000
_cell.length_c   1.000
_cell.angle_alpha   90.00
_cell.angle_beta   90.00
_cell.angle_gamma   90.00
#
_symmetry.space_group_name_H-M   'P 1'
#
loop_
_entity.id
_entity.type
_entity.pdbx_description
1 polymer ?
#
loop_
_entity_poly.entity_id
_entity_poly.type
_entity_poly.pdbx_seq_one_letter_code
_entity_poly.pdbx_strand_id
1 'polypeptide(L)'
;MSAVPQFDPVIHAPGRLQICAILSAADEAEFAMVRDAIAVSDSVLSKHLKQLEEAGYIKLRKQAHAGRQRTWLSLTPAGRKAFAAHVAELTRLAGMVEPARLREGFSG
;
A
#
# COMPACT_ATOMS: atom_id res chain seq x y z
N MET A 1 4.90 -21.22 -16.65
CA MET A 1 4.35 -20.39 -15.59
C MET A 1 5.10 -20.62 -14.30
N SER A 2 5.54 -19.55 -13.64
CA SER A 2 6.32 -19.72 -12.42
C SER A 2 5.43 -20.05 -11.24
N ALA A 3 5.82 -21.03 -10.43
CA ALA A 3 5.17 -21.32 -9.16
C ALA A 3 5.61 -20.37 -8.05
N VAL A 4 6.70 -19.62 -8.28
CA VAL A 4 7.24 -18.66 -7.32
C VAL A 4 6.39 -17.42 -7.30
N PRO A 5 5.96 -16.94 -6.10
CA PRO A 5 5.20 -15.71 -6.02
C PRO A 5 5.97 -14.52 -6.59
N GLN A 6 5.27 -13.67 -7.34
CA GLN A 6 5.84 -12.48 -7.97
C GLN A 6 5.46 -11.25 -7.15
N PHE A 7 5.96 -11.19 -5.93
CA PHE A 7 5.72 -10.04 -5.06
C PHE A 7 6.72 -8.94 -5.32
N ASP A 8 6.23 -7.71 -5.32
CA ASP A 8 7.09 -6.54 -5.33
C ASP A 8 7.64 -6.34 -3.91
N PRO A 9 8.95 -6.47 -3.68
CA PRO A 9 9.50 -6.39 -2.33
C PRO A 9 9.31 -5.02 -1.68
N VAL A 10 9.18 -3.95 -2.46
CA VAL A 10 8.92 -2.62 -1.92
C VAL A 10 7.49 -2.54 -1.40
N ILE A 11 6.52 -3.07 -2.14
CA ILE A 11 5.10 -3.01 -1.77
C ILE A 11 4.76 -4.06 -0.71
N HIS A 12 5.44 -5.21 -0.74
CA HIS A 12 5.06 -6.37 0.08
C HIS A 12 5.20 -6.15 1.58
N ALA A 13 6.05 -5.25 2.03
CA ALA A 13 6.18 -4.95 3.46
C ALA A 13 4.83 -4.44 4.00
N PRO A 14 4.37 -4.93 5.16
CA PRO A 14 3.01 -4.66 5.65
C PRO A 14 2.62 -3.18 5.69
N GLY A 15 3.47 -2.32 6.21
CA GLY A 15 3.18 -0.88 6.26
C GLY A 15 3.05 -0.27 4.88
N ARG A 16 3.93 -0.63 3.96
CA ARG A 16 3.91 -0.10 2.60
C ARG A 16 2.73 -0.64 1.80
N LEU A 17 2.35 -1.90 2.01
CA LEU A 17 1.17 -2.47 1.39
C LEU A 17 -0.10 -1.71 1.83
N GLN A 18 -0.21 -1.41 3.12
CA GLN A 18 -1.34 -0.65 3.66
C GLN A 18 -1.40 0.76 3.08
N ILE A 19 -0.25 1.43 2.98
CA ILE A 19 -0.16 2.77 2.39
C ILE A 19 -0.68 2.74 0.94
N CYS A 20 -0.20 1.81 0.15
CA CYS A 20 -0.62 1.68 -1.25
C CYS A 20 -2.12 1.40 -1.36
N ALA A 21 -2.67 0.57 -0.47
CA ALA A 21 -4.09 0.27 -0.44
C ALA A 21 -4.92 1.54 -0.18
N ILE A 22 -4.51 2.35 0.80
CA ILE A 22 -5.18 3.61 1.10
C ILE A 22 -5.12 4.55 -0.11
N LEU A 23 -3.93 4.70 -0.70
CA LEU A 23 -3.74 5.62 -1.81
C LEU A 23 -4.38 5.12 -3.11
N SER A 24 -4.66 3.83 -3.22
CA SER A 24 -5.37 3.30 -4.40
C SER A 24 -6.85 3.69 -4.40
N ALA A 25 -7.40 3.98 -3.22
CA ALA A 25 -8.82 4.31 -3.06
C ALA A 25 -9.08 5.82 -3.17
N ALA A 26 -8.05 6.64 -3.32
CA ALA A 26 -8.19 8.10 -3.38
C ALA A 26 -7.19 8.69 -4.36
N ASP A 27 -7.44 9.92 -4.81
CA ASP A 27 -6.48 10.62 -5.66
C ASP A 27 -5.30 11.10 -4.83
N GLU A 28 -5.58 11.64 -3.65
CA GLU A 28 -4.56 12.07 -2.69
C GLU A 28 -5.04 11.79 -1.27
N ALA A 29 -4.09 11.60 -0.36
CA ALA A 29 -4.38 11.46 1.07
C ALA A 29 -3.35 12.26 1.86
N GLU A 30 -3.78 12.88 2.95
CA GLU A 30 -2.90 13.66 3.79
C GLU A 30 -2.01 12.75 4.64
N PHE A 31 -0.75 13.15 4.83
CA PHE A 31 0.24 12.43 5.64
C PHE A 31 -0.32 12.01 7.00
N ALA A 32 -0.91 12.97 7.73
CA ALA A 32 -1.43 12.70 9.08
C ALA A 32 -2.56 11.66 9.06
N MET A 33 -3.41 11.69 8.05
CA MET A 33 -4.51 10.73 7.92
C MET A 33 -3.96 9.31 7.67
N VAL A 34 -2.98 9.18 6.79
CA VAL A 34 -2.36 7.89 6.49
C VAL A 34 -1.62 7.37 7.73
N ARG A 35 -0.86 8.24 8.41
CA ARG A 35 -0.15 7.90 9.64
C ARG A 35 -1.10 7.29 10.66
N ASP A 36 -2.22 7.96 10.91
CA ASP A 36 -3.19 7.53 11.92
C ASP A 36 -3.91 6.24 11.48
N ALA A 37 -4.20 6.13 10.18
CA ALA A 37 -4.89 4.94 9.65
C ALA A 37 -4.06 3.66 9.80
N ILE A 38 -2.74 3.74 9.65
CA ILE A 38 -1.88 2.56 9.82
C ILE A 38 -1.23 2.49 11.20
N ALA A 39 -1.54 3.46 12.07
CA ALA A 39 -1.14 3.49 13.48
C ALA A 39 0.39 3.42 13.68
N VAL A 40 1.12 4.29 13.00
CA VAL A 40 2.58 4.37 13.12
C VAL A 40 2.99 5.79 13.53
N SER A 41 4.27 5.95 13.89
CA SER A 41 4.84 7.27 14.16
C SER A 41 5.16 8.00 12.86
N ASP A 42 5.39 9.31 12.97
CA ASP A 42 5.81 10.12 11.82
C ASP A 42 7.10 9.57 11.20
N SER A 43 8.06 9.17 12.03
CA SER A 43 9.35 8.68 11.53
C SER A 43 9.21 7.35 10.81
N VAL A 44 8.35 6.46 11.28
CA VAL A 44 8.09 5.17 10.62
C VAL A 44 7.40 5.40 9.29
N LEU A 45 6.37 6.25 9.27
CA LEU A 45 5.69 6.58 8.01
C LEU A 45 6.67 7.20 7.02
N SER A 46 7.50 8.15 7.47
CA SER A 46 8.48 8.79 6.60
C SER A 46 9.45 7.80 5.97
N LYS A 47 9.87 6.78 6.73
CA LYS A 47 10.74 5.72 6.18
C LYS A 47 10.04 4.91 5.10
N HIS A 48 8.78 4.54 5.33
CA HIS A 48 8.00 3.82 4.32
C HIS A 48 7.80 4.66 3.06
N LEU A 49 7.48 5.94 3.24
CA LEU A 49 7.27 6.84 2.10
C LEU A 49 8.54 7.02 1.28
N LYS A 50 9.69 7.10 1.96
CA LYS A 50 10.97 7.22 1.27
C LYS A 50 11.23 6.01 0.36
N GLN A 51 10.96 4.80 0.86
CA GLN A 51 11.11 3.58 0.08
C GLN A 51 10.19 3.59 -1.14
N LEU A 52 8.94 3.98 -0.95
CA LEU A 52 7.97 4.03 -2.04
C LEU A 52 8.31 5.13 -3.06
N GLU A 53 8.78 6.27 -2.58
CA GLU A 53 9.16 7.38 -3.46
C GLU A 53 10.40 7.02 -4.28
N GLU A 54 11.40 6.41 -3.69
CA GLU A 54 12.61 5.96 -4.39
C GLU A 54 12.29 4.93 -5.46
N ALA A 55 11.29 4.10 -5.24
CA ALA A 55 10.83 3.14 -6.25
C ALA A 55 9.99 3.80 -7.36
N GLY A 56 9.65 5.08 -7.21
CA GLY A 56 8.84 5.80 -8.18
C GLY A 56 7.35 5.52 -8.06
N TYR A 57 6.89 5.00 -6.93
CA TYR A 57 5.51 4.56 -6.75
C TYR A 57 4.60 5.61 -6.15
N ILE A 58 5.15 6.58 -5.44
CA ILE A 58 4.37 7.67 -4.84
C ILE A 58 4.99 9.02 -5.12
N LYS A 59 4.15 10.04 -4.97
CA LYS A 59 4.54 11.46 -4.99
C LYS A 59 4.12 12.10 -3.69
N LEU A 60 4.96 13.01 -3.21
CA LEU A 60 4.64 13.86 -2.07
C LEU A 60 4.46 15.29 -2.58
N ARG A 61 3.40 15.94 -2.14
CA ARG A 61 3.12 17.35 -2.47
C ARG A 61 2.90 18.11 -1.18
N LYS A 62 3.70 19.14 -0.98
CA LYS A 62 3.58 20.01 0.18
C LYS A 62 2.76 21.23 -0.17
N GLN A 63 1.85 21.60 0.71
CA GLN A 63 0.99 22.76 0.51
C GLN A 63 0.79 23.47 1.84
N ALA A 64 1.02 24.80 1.84
CA ALA A 64 0.72 25.62 2.99
C ALA A 64 -0.78 25.94 3.01
N HIS A 65 -1.40 25.80 4.17
CA HIS A 65 -2.80 26.14 4.37
C HIS A 65 -2.99 26.70 5.77
N ALA A 66 -3.52 27.90 5.88
CA ALA A 66 -3.78 28.58 7.16
C ALA A 66 -2.54 28.59 8.08
N GLY A 67 -1.36 28.89 7.52
CA GLY A 67 -0.11 28.95 8.27
C GLY A 67 0.50 27.60 8.61
N ARG A 68 -0.11 26.50 8.19
CA ARG A 68 0.41 25.13 8.40
C ARG A 68 0.82 24.52 7.08
N GLN A 69 1.91 23.80 7.10
CA GLN A 69 2.32 23.01 5.95
C GLN A 69 1.73 21.62 6.07
N ARG A 70 1.05 21.17 5.00
CA ARG A 70 0.49 19.82 4.90
C ARG A 70 1.18 19.07 3.79
N THR A 71 1.36 17.78 3.97
CA THR A 71 1.92 16.90 2.96
C THR A 71 0.84 15.97 2.44
N TRP A 72 0.69 15.96 1.12
CA TRP A 72 -0.28 15.12 0.41
C TRP A 72 0.46 14.02 -0.33
N LEU A 73 -0.09 12.83 -0.27
CA LEU A 73 0.48 11.62 -0.85
C LEU A 73 -0.42 11.12 -1.96
N SER A 74 0.18 10.66 -3.05
CA SER A 74 -0.57 10.04 -4.15
C SER A 74 0.26 8.95 -4.79
N LEU A 75 -0.42 7.94 -5.35
CA LEU A 75 0.24 6.93 -6.17
C LEU A 75 0.55 7.54 -7.54
N THR A 76 1.73 7.23 -8.05
CA THR A 76 2.06 7.51 -9.45
C THR A 76 1.38 6.47 -10.34
N PRO A 77 1.30 6.69 -11.67
CA PRO A 77 0.84 5.63 -12.58
C PRO A 77 1.61 4.33 -12.41
N ALA A 78 2.94 4.43 -12.22
CA ALA A 78 3.78 3.25 -11.97
C ALA A 78 3.38 2.56 -10.65
N GLY A 79 3.11 3.36 -9.61
CA GLY A 79 2.67 2.82 -8.31
C GLY A 79 1.32 2.13 -8.39
N ARG A 80 0.37 2.69 -9.14
CA ARG A 80 -0.94 2.06 -9.34
C ARG A 80 -0.82 0.73 -10.06
N LYS A 81 0.01 0.70 -11.10
CA LYS A 81 0.26 -0.53 -11.86
C LYS A 81 0.93 -1.59 -10.99
N ALA A 82 1.96 -1.20 -10.24
CA ALA A 82 2.69 -2.12 -9.38
C ALA A 82 1.79 -2.67 -8.27
N PHE A 83 0.97 -1.82 -7.67
CA PHE A 83 0.04 -2.25 -6.63
C PHE A 83 -1.02 -3.21 -7.19
N ALA A 84 -1.59 -2.90 -8.36
CA ALA A 84 -2.56 -3.78 -9.00
C ALA A 84 -1.97 -5.16 -9.30
N ALA A 85 -0.73 -5.21 -9.78
CA ALA A 85 -0.04 -6.46 -10.03
C ALA A 85 0.20 -7.25 -8.74
N HIS A 86 0.54 -6.54 -7.66
CA HIS A 86 0.76 -7.18 -6.36
C HIS A 86 -0.54 -7.77 -5.81
N VAL A 87 -1.65 -7.04 -5.91
CA VAL A 87 -2.98 -7.54 -5.50
C VAL A 87 -3.38 -8.75 -6.33
N ALA A 88 -3.12 -8.73 -7.63
CA ALA A 88 -3.40 -9.88 -8.50
C ALA A 88 -2.62 -11.12 -8.05
N GLU A 89 -1.38 -10.94 -7.64
CA GLU A 89 -0.56 -12.04 -7.13
C GLU A 89 -1.10 -12.59 -5.79
N LEU A 90 -1.52 -11.71 -4.90
CA LEU A 90 -2.16 -12.12 -3.65
C LEU A 90 -3.45 -12.90 -3.92
N THR A 91 -4.25 -12.41 -4.86
CA THR A 91 -5.50 -13.07 -5.27
C THR A 91 -5.23 -14.46 -5.86
N ARG A 92 -4.19 -14.56 -6.70
CA ARG A 92 -3.78 -15.84 -7.29
C ARG A 92 -3.42 -16.85 -6.20
N LEU A 93 -2.62 -16.44 -5.22
CA LEU A 93 -2.23 -17.31 -4.11
C LEU A 93 -3.43 -17.71 -3.26
N ALA A 94 -4.34 -16.77 -2.98
CA ALA A 94 -5.55 -17.05 -2.22
C ALA A 94 -6.42 -18.09 -2.93
N GLY A 95 -6.46 -18.02 -4.27
CA GLY A 95 -7.21 -18.99 -5.10
C GLY A 95 -6.63 -20.41 -5.08
N MET A 96 -5.42 -20.60 -4.59
CA MET A 96 -4.82 -21.92 -4.46
C MET A 96 -5.29 -22.64 -3.19
N VAL A 97 -5.93 -21.92 -2.27
CA VAL A 97 -6.46 -22.53 -1.04
C VAL A 97 -7.78 -23.24 -1.38
N GLU A 98 -7.92 -24.48 -0.91
CA GLU A 98 -9.13 -25.26 -1.17
C GLU A 98 -10.35 -24.61 -0.53
N PRO A 99 -11.44 -24.36 -1.29
CA PRO A 99 -12.64 -23.74 -0.74
C PRO A 99 -13.25 -24.49 0.45
N ALA A 100 -13.16 -25.83 0.45
CA ALA A 100 -13.67 -26.64 1.55
C ALA A 100 -12.99 -26.32 2.88
N ARG A 101 -11.67 -26.10 2.86
CA ARG A 101 -10.92 -25.70 4.06
C ARG A 101 -11.29 -24.32 4.57
N LEU A 102 -11.54 -23.41 3.65
CA LEU A 102 -12.00 -22.07 4.02
C LEU A 102 -13.35 -22.12 4.71
N ARG A 103 -14.28 -22.97 4.22
CA ARG A 103 -15.58 -23.14 4.84
C ARG A 103 -15.47 -23.73 6.24
N GLU A 104 -14.63 -24.75 6.41
CA GLU A 104 -14.39 -25.35 7.71
C GLU A 104 -13.86 -24.35 8.72
N GLY A 105 -12.98 -23.46 8.28
CA GLY A 105 -12.45 -22.41 9.12
C GLY A 105 -13.50 -21.42 9.60
N PHE A 106 -14.58 -21.22 8.84
CA PHE A 106 -15.66 -20.27 9.18
C PHE A 106 -16.84 -20.93 9.86
N SER A 107 -17.02 -22.23 9.72
CA SER A 107 -18.16 -22.94 10.29
C SER A 107 -17.89 -23.46 11.70
N GLY A 108 -16.67 -23.36 12.18
CA GLY A 108 -16.25 -23.84 13.48
C GLY A 108 -16.78 -23.09 14.66
#